data_edfcc7c876adb964a771130e357f758f
#
_entry.id   edfcc7c876adb964a771130e357f758f
#
_cell.length_a   1.000
_cell.length_b   1.000
_cell.length_c   1.000
_cell.angle_alpha   90.00
_cell.angle_beta   90.00
_cell.angle_gamma   90.00
#
_symmetry.space_group_name_H-M   'P 1'
#
loop_
_entity.id
_entity.type
_entity.pdbx_description
1 polymer ?
#
loop_
_entity_poly.entity_id
_entity_poly.type
_entity_poly.pdbx_seq_one_letter_code
_entity_poly.pdbx_strand_id
1 'polypeptide(L)'
;LPLRVESVRDGLFVSTPGDRLSYLLNVQPCPSMSAADFWGAIIRLLLLEGNAYVVPVYNSLNYEVERLVLCNRGTVSHDALRNVYMVNDMANGLSGTYDESEILHFKHLTLDGKKGLSVISYARNTLDIAGSAAEETLTRFADGGNVRGFLANGTAGRPFALGEYDSDELKNAAKSIDERFSNGEKIVELPGQVDFRQVTMTSADMQFLETRKFTVFEVCRFFGVPPSFVYSDTSNNYKSAENAYTDLMNLTLNPILHKLECELLRKLYPEMAERRRIIFDRREIYACDLESRVRYQTATIAAGLYTVNEWRAAENKPPVEGGDTPLVSANLRDLSTTPEMLNDGKDTHTQKEPRNAAT
;
A
#
# COMPACT_ATOMS: atom_id res chain seq x y z
N LEU A 1 3.07 10.16 -2.83
CA LEU A 1 2.39 11.31 -2.22
C LEU A 1 3.42 12.37 -1.87
N PRO A 2 3.22 13.63 -2.27
CA PRO A 2 4.08 14.73 -1.83
C PRO A 2 3.90 15.01 -0.33
N LEU A 3 4.98 15.45 0.31
CA LEU A 3 4.97 15.91 1.70
C LEU A 3 4.84 17.44 1.74
N ARG A 4 3.95 17.92 2.59
CA ARG A 4 3.83 19.35 2.88
C ARG A 4 4.45 19.65 4.23
N VAL A 5 5.37 20.60 4.22
CA VAL A 5 5.93 21.21 5.43
C VAL A 5 5.16 22.49 5.68
N GLU A 6 4.48 22.59 6.79
CA GLU A 6 3.61 23.70 7.12
C GLU A 6 4.02 24.32 8.45
N SER A 7 3.84 25.64 8.53
CA SER A 7 4.06 26.42 9.76
C SER A 7 2.81 27.19 10.15
N VAL A 8 2.62 27.43 11.44
CA VAL A 8 1.50 28.23 11.95
C VAL A 8 1.72 29.70 11.64
N ARG A 9 0.76 30.31 10.93
CA ARG A 9 0.62 31.77 10.71
C ARG A 9 -0.81 32.15 11.04
N ASP A 10 -1.00 33.10 11.91
CA ASP A 10 -2.34 33.57 12.32
C ASP A 10 -3.29 32.47 12.80
N GLY A 11 -2.73 31.46 13.49
CA GLY A 11 -3.50 30.31 14.00
C GLY A 11 -3.80 29.23 12.96
N LEU A 12 -3.38 29.40 11.71
CA LEU A 12 -3.59 28.42 10.63
C LEU A 12 -2.27 27.79 10.19
N PHE A 13 -2.31 26.53 9.83
CA PHE A 13 -1.19 25.85 9.21
C PHE A 13 -1.12 26.21 7.71
N VAL A 14 -0.03 26.87 7.32
CA VAL A 14 0.21 27.32 5.95
C VAL A 14 1.48 26.70 5.43
N SER A 15 1.43 26.21 4.19
CA SER A 15 2.62 25.69 3.50
C SER A 15 3.69 26.75 3.40
N THR A 16 4.94 26.39 3.66
CA THR A 16 6.09 27.31 3.61
C THR A 16 6.82 27.09 2.28
N PRO A 17 6.59 27.96 1.27
CA PRO A 17 7.30 27.86 0.01
C PRO A 17 8.81 28.11 0.20
N GLY A 18 9.64 27.31 -0.50
CA GLY A 18 11.09 27.48 -0.46
C GLY A 18 11.78 26.90 0.78
N ASP A 19 11.07 26.19 1.66
CA ASP A 19 11.67 25.47 2.77
C ASP A 19 12.63 24.39 2.22
N ARG A 20 13.89 24.42 2.66
CA ARG A 20 14.91 23.43 2.29
C ARG A 20 14.47 22.01 2.59
N LEU A 21 13.80 21.79 3.72
CA LEU A 21 13.30 20.48 4.07
C LEU A 21 12.21 20.00 3.11
N SER A 22 11.34 20.88 2.64
CA SER A 22 10.35 20.54 1.61
C SER A 22 11.02 20.04 0.33
N TYR A 23 12.12 20.67 -0.09
CA TYR A 23 12.89 20.19 -1.24
C TYR A 23 13.50 18.80 -1.00
N LEU A 24 14.11 18.58 0.17
CA LEU A 24 14.70 17.28 0.52
C LEU A 24 13.64 16.16 0.56
N LEU A 25 12.48 16.43 1.12
CA LEU A 25 11.43 15.42 1.26
C LEU A 25 10.71 15.09 -0.04
N ASN A 26 10.66 16.03 -1.01
CA ASN A 26 9.87 15.87 -2.23
C ASN A 26 10.68 15.70 -3.52
N VAL A 27 11.93 16.16 -3.54
CA VAL A 27 12.73 16.16 -4.77
C VAL A 27 13.97 15.30 -4.61
N GLN A 28 14.88 15.67 -3.73
CA GLN A 28 16.19 15.03 -3.61
C GLN A 28 16.67 14.98 -2.16
N PRO A 29 16.39 13.88 -1.44
CA PRO A 29 16.83 13.68 -0.06
C PRO A 29 18.37 13.64 0.08
N CYS A 30 19.04 13.00 -0.87
CA CYS A 30 20.49 12.91 -0.97
C CYS A 30 20.94 12.94 -2.43
N PRO A 31 22.22 13.19 -2.73
CA PRO A 31 22.72 13.29 -4.10
C PRO A 31 22.51 12.04 -4.96
N SER A 32 22.44 10.87 -4.35
CA SER A 32 22.37 9.59 -5.03
C SER A 32 20.95 9.07 -5.25
N MET A 33 19.91 9.73 -4.72
CA MET A 33 18.57 9.16 -4.67
C MET A 33 17.47 10.21 -4.84
N SER A 34 16.48 9.93 -5.67
CA SER A 34 15.27 10.74 -5.78
C SER A 34 14.37 10.55 -4.55
N ALA A 35 13.48 11.50 -4.27
CA ALA A 35 12.51 11.35 -3.17
C ALA A 35 11.61 10.13 -3.36
N ALA A 36 11.21 9.80 -4.59
CA ALA A 36 10.38 8.64 -4.88
C ALA A 36 11.10 7.32 -4.52
N ASP A 37 12.38 7.20 -4.92
CA ASP A 37 13.19 6.03 -4.60
C ASP A 37 13.47 5.92 -3.10
N PHE A 38 13.73 7.04 -2.46
CA PHE A 38 14.00 7.13 -1.02
C PHE A 38 12.80 6.64 -0.20
N TRP A 39 11.61 7.18 -0.43
CA TRP A 39 10.40 6.75 0.27
C TRP A 39 10.02 5.31 -0.08
N GLY A 40 10.18 4.92 -1.36
CA GLY A 40 9.97 3.55 -1.78
C GLY A 40 10.90 2.55 -1.10
N ALA A 41 12.17 2.92 -0.88
CA ALA A 41 13.13 2.10 -0.14
C ALA A 41 12.79 2.02 1.37
N ILE A 42 12.39 3.14 1.99
CA ILE A 42 11.92 3.15 3.39
C ILE A 42 10.73 2.21 3.57
N ILE A 43 9.70 2.30 2.72
CA ILE A 43 8.52 1.42 2.81
C ILE A 43 8.90 -0.04 2.63
N ARG A 44 9.79 -0.35 1.67
CA ARG A 44 10.29 -1.73 1.49
C ARG A 44 11.01 -2.24 2.75
N LEU A 45 11.90 -1.45 3.34
CA LEU A 45 12.58 -1.82 4.59
C LEU A 45 11.60 -1.99 5.75
N LEU A 46 10.61 -1.13 5.87
CA LEU A 46 9.55 -1.25 6.90
C LEU A 46 8.77 -2.56 6.76
N LEU A 47 8.35 -2.92 5.57
CA LEU A 47 7.56 -4.13 5.34
C LEU A 47 8.41 -5.40 5.47
N LEU A 48 9.65 -5.40 4.93
CA LEU A 48 10.53 -6.57 4.90
C LEU A 48 11.27 -6.78 6.22
N GLU A 49 11.80 -5.71 6.82
CA GLU A 49 12.65 -5.79 8.02
C GLU A 49 11.95 -5.27 9.29
N GLY A 50 10.84 -4.56 9.12
CA GLY A 50 10.13 -3.90 10.20
C GLY A 50 10.74 -2.56 10.62
N ASN A 51 11.95 -2.24 10.18
CA ASN A 51 12.71 -1.05 10.59
C ASN A 51 13.38 -0.39 9.39
N ALA A 52 13.36 0.95 9.37
CA ALA A 52 14.15 1.73 8.45
C ALA A 52 14.84 2.88 9.22
N TYR A 53 16.10 3.12 8.91
CA TYR A 53 16.93 4.10 9.60
C TYR A 53 17.42 5.16 8.62
N VAL A 54 17.23 6.43 9.00
CA VAL A 54 17.69 7.56 8.21
C VAL A 54 18.50 8.49 9.10
N VAL A 55 19.70 8.85 8.66
CA VAL A 55 20.55 9.81 9.36
C VAL A 55 20.39 11.17 8.69
N PRO A 56 19.81 12.18 9.36
CA PRO A 56 19.86 13.54 8.90
C PRO A 56 21.28 14.10 9.10
N VAL A 57 21.86 14.59 8.02
CA VAL A 57 23.16 15.26 8.04
C VAL A 57 22.92 16.76 8.05
N TYR A 58 23.45 17.42 9.07
CA TYR A 58 23.28 18.86 9.28
C TYR A 58 24.48 19.64 8.73
N ASN A 59 24.20 20.79 8.18
CA ASN A 59 25.23 21.75 7.80
C ASN A 59 25.80 22.38 9.08
N SER A 60 27.12 22.36 9.21
CA SER A 60 27.83 22.86 10.40
C SER A 60 27.72 24.38 10.62
N LEU A 61 27.32 25.14 9.58
CA LEU A 61 27.25 26.60 9.66
C LEU A 61 25.88 27.12 10.13
N ASN A 62 24.79 26.49 9.69
CA ASN A 62 23.43 26.98 9.96
C ASN A 62 22.55 25.97 10.70
N TYR A 63 23.08 24.78 10.98
CA TYR A 63 22.35 23.68 11.63
C TYR A 63 21.07 23.23 10.90
N GLU A 64 20.96 23.56 9.62
CA GLU A 64 19.87 23.05 8.77
C GLU A 64 20.19 21.66 8.24
N VAL A 65 19.15 20.87 7.98
CA VAL A 65 19.31 19.56 7.36
C VAL A 65 19.81 19.76 5.92
N GLU A 66 21.02 19.30 5.64
CA GLU A 66 21.64 19.35 4.32
C GLU A 66 21.17 18.18 3.44
N ARG A 67 21.09 16.98 4.01
CA ARG A 67 20.68 15.75 3.33
C ARG A 67 20.13 14.72 4.32
N LEU A 68 19.31 13.83 3.80
CA LEU A 68 18.78 12.68 4.52
C LEU A 68 19.39 11.41 3.92
N VAL A 69 20.09 10.63 4.72
CA VAL A 69 20.80 9.43 4.24
C VAL A 69 20.13 8.20 4.78
N LEU A 70 19.55 7.40 3.89
CA LEU A 70 18.96 6.10 4.23
C LEU A 70 20.07 5.08 4.46
N CYS A 71 20.11 4.47 5.66
CA CYS A 71 21.05 3.42 5.98
C CYS A 71 20.71 2.12 5.25
N ASN A 72 21.73 1.43 4.76
CA ASN A 72 21.58 0.14 4.11
C ASN A 72 21.13 -0.95 5.11
N ARG A 73 20.52 -1.98 4.56
CA ARG A 73 20.08 -3.15 5.33
C ARG A 73 21.22 -3.75 6.13
N GLY A 74 21.00 -3.99 7.44
CA GLY A 74 21.94 -4.67 8.30
C GLY A 74 23.14 -3.83 8.77
N THR A 75 23.20 -2.54 8.41
CA THR A 75 24.30 -1.64 8.79
C THR A 75 24.07 -0.91 10.12
N VAL A 76 22.86 -1.01 10.69
CA VAL A 76 22.49 -0.35 11.94
C VAL A 76 22.17 -1.39 13.01
N SER A 77 22.81 -1.27 14.16
CA SER A 77 22.52 -2.03 15.37
C SER A 77 22.00 -1.08 16.45
N HIS A 78 20.84 -1.40 17.01
CA HIS A 78 20.20 -0.61 18.08
C HIS A 78 20.39 -1.28 19.44
N ASP A 79 21.09 -0.61 20.36
CA ASP A 79 21.15 -0.99 21.77
C ASP A 79 19.92 -0.42 22.49
N ALA A 80 18.91 -1.26 22.69
CA ALA A 80 17.66 -0.88 23.32
C ALA A 80 17.78 -0.51 24.82
N LEU A 81 18.87 -0.91 25.49
CA LEU A 81 19.10 -0.56 26.90
C LEU A 81 19.63 0.86 27.04
N ARG A 82 20.60 1.22 26.20
CA ARG A 82 21.25 2.54 26.20
C ARG A 82 20.55 3.53 25.30
N ASN A 83 19.64 3.05 24.44
CA ASN A 83 18.93 3.82 23.41
C ASN A 83 19.88 4.51 22.42
N VAL A 84 20.96 3.83 22.03
CA VAL A 84 21.97 4.29 21.07
C VAL A 84 21.99 3.40 19.85
N TYR A 85 22.34 3.99 18.71
CA TYR A 85 22.43 3.32 17.41
C TYR A 85 23.88 3.30 16.94
N MET A 86 24.40 2.11 16.70
CA MET A 86 25.68 1.91 16.06
C MET A 86 25.48 1.75 14.57
N VAL A 87 25.94 2.71 13.80
CA VAL A 87 25.85 2.73 12.34
C VAL A 87 27.20 2.40 11.74
N ASN A 88 27.24 1.43 10.83
CA ASN A 88 28.43 1.07 10.05
C ASN A 88 28.04 0.92 8.58
N ASP A 89 27.74 2.04 7.95
CA ASP A 89 27.33 2.12 6.52
C ASP A 89 28.38 2.89 5.72
N MET A 90 29.50 2.23 5.49
CA MET A 90 30.63 2.81 4.73
C MET A 90 30.24 3.16 3.29
N ALA A 91 29.29 2.47 2.70
CA ALA A 91 28.85 2.75 1.33
C ALA A 91 28.19 4.14 1.22
N ASN A 92 27.52 4.58 2.28
CA ASN A 92 26.90 5.91 2.38
C ASN A 92 27.74 6.91 3.17
N GLY A 93 28.96 6.53 3.56
CA GLY A 93 29.88 7.38 4.32
C GLY A 93 29.44 7.63 5.77
N LEU A 94 28.63 6.72 6.34
CA LEU A 94 28.16 6.80 7.71
C LEU A 94 28.84 5.75 8.58
N SER A 95 29.53 6.21 9.64
CA SER A 95 30.14 5.35 10.64
C SER A 95 30.17 6.07 11.97
N GLY A 96 29.68 5.41 13.02
CA GLY A 96 29.69 5.99 14.36
C GLY A 96 28.52 5.54 15.23
N THR A 97 28.48 6.12 16.40
CA THR A 97 27.38 5.95 17.35
C THR A 97 26.53 7.19 17.35
N TYR A 98 25.24 7.00 17.20
CA TYR A 98 24.23 8.07 17.15
C TYR A 98 23.28 7.91 18.31
N ASP A 99 22.93 9.01 18.94
CA ASP A 99 21.88 9.04 19.95
C ASP A 99 20.50 8.93 19.31
N GLU A 100 19.50 8.63 20.12
CA GLU A 100 18.11 8.52 19.68
C GLU A 100 17.59 9.80 18.99
N SER A 101 18.08 10.97 19.40
CA SER A 101 17.72 12.27 18.80
C SER A 101 18.34 12.52 17.42
N GLU A 102 19.42 11.85 17.08
CA GLU A 102 20.22 12.09 15.86
C GLU A 102 19.84 11.20 14.68
N ILE A 103 18.99 10.19 14.89
CA ILE A 103 18.58 9.23 13.86
C ILE A 103 17.06 9.11 13.79
N LEU A 104 16.51 9.14 12.57
CA LEU A 104 15.13 8.80 12.30
C LEU A 104 14.98 7.28 12.28
N HIS A 105 14.21 6.73 13.19
CA HIS A 105 13.94 5.30 13.25
C HIS A 105 12.47 5.04 12.94
N PHE A 106 12.17 4.76 11.68
CA PHE A 106 10.85 4.34 11.26
C PHE A 106 10.60 2.88 11.63
N LYS A 107 9.49 2.61 12.30
CA LYS A 107 9.11 1.28 12.82
C LYS A 107 7.76 0.87 12.25
N HIS A 108 7.65 -0.35 11.73
CA HIS A 108 6.38 -0.86 11.24
C HIS A 108 5.45 -1.21 12.41
N LEU A 109 5.38 -2.48 12.79
CA LEU A 109 4.69 -2.91 14.00
C LEU A 109 5.70 -2.92 15.16
N THR A 110 5.31 -2.50 16.34
CA THR A 110 6.18 -2.52 17.51
C THR A 110 5.40 -2.94 18.74
N LEU A 111 6.01 -3.80 19.58
CA LEU A 111 5.43 -4.24 20.85
C LEU A 111 5.95 -3.40 22.03
N ASP A 112 7.18 -2.93 21.94
CA ASP A 112 7.90 -2.24 23.01
C ASP A 112 8.23 -0.75 22.70
N GLY A 113 7.86 -0.30 21.51
CA GLY A 113 8.21 1.04 21.00
C GLY A 113 9.67 1.19 20.57
N LYS A 114 10.54 0.19 20.79
CA LYS A 114 11.98 0.26 20.53
C LYS A 114 12.39 -0.36 19.20
N LYS A 115 11.77 -1.48 18.83
CA LYS A 115 12.06 -2.19 17.58
C LYS A 115 10.78 -2.50 16.82
N GLY A 116 10.84 -2.34 15.49
CA GLY A 116 9.77 -2.75 14.58
C GLY A 116 9.86 -4.23 14.25
N LEU A 117 8.71 -4.85 14.02
CA LEU A 117 8.57 -6.23 13.60
C LEU A 117 8.38 -6.31 12.08
N SER A 118 9.11 -7.22 11.46
CA SER A 118 8.96 -7.55 10.04
C SER A 118 7.64 -8.27 9.77
N VAL A 119 6.93 -7.85 8.72
CA VAL A 119 5.73 -8.55 8.24
C VAL A 119 6.09 -9.99 7.84
N ILE A 120 7.25 -10.19 7.21
CA ILE A 120 7.73 -11.50 6.78
C ILE A 120 7.97 -12.43 7.97
N SER A 121 8.58 -11.94 9.05
CA SER A 121 8.81 -12.77 10.24
C SER A 121 7.49 -13.21 10.88
N TYR A 122 6.47 -12.37 10.84
CA TYR A 122 5.15 -12.67 11.35
C TYR A 122 4.37 -13.62 10.44
N ALA A 123 4.51 -13.48 9.12
CA ALA A 123 3.86 -14.30 8.11
C ALA A 123 4.65 -15.58 7.75
N ARG A 124 5.75 -15.88 8.44
CA ARG A 124 6.73 -16.91 8.06
C ARG A 124 6.08 -18.26 7.74
N ASN A 125 5.23 -18.78 8.62
CA ASN A 125 4.62 -20.09 8.43
C ASN A 125 3.75 -20.14 7.16
N THR A 126 3.00 -19.07 6.86
CA THR A 126 2.18 -18.98 5.65
C THR A 126 3.04 -18.89 4.39
N LEU A 127 4.14 -18.14 4.44
CA LEU A 127 5.08 -18.03 3.34
C LEU A 127 5.83 -19.34 3.08
N ASP A 128 6.20 -20.08 4.13
CA ASP A 128 6.84 -21.39 4.02
C ASP A 128 5.88 -22.42 3.38
N ILE A 129 4.58 -22.40 3.76
CA ILE A 129 3.54 -23.22 3.12
C ILE A 129 3.39 -22.85 1.64
N ALA A 130 3.35 -21.56 1.33
CA ALA A 130 3.26 -21.08 -0.06
C ALA A 130 4.47 -21.50 -0.90
N GLY A 131 5.67 -21.40 -0.33
CA GLY A 131 6.90 -21.84 -0.96
C GLY A 131 6.91 -23.34 -1.27
N SER A 132 6.56 -24.16 -0.29
CA SER A 132 6.47 -25.62 -0.45
C SER A 132 5.43 -26.02 -1.51
N ALA A 133 4.28 -25.36 -1.54
CA ALA A 133 3.26 -25.60 -2.56
C ALA A 133 3.74 -25.20 -3.98
N ALA A 134 4.51 -24.10 -4.09
CA ALA A 134 5.09 -23.68 -5.35
C ALA A 134 6.16 -24.67 -5.85
N GLU A 135 7.01 -25.16 -4.94
CA GLU A 135 8.07 -26.15 -5.25
C GLU A 135 7.47 -27.50 -5.69
N GLU A 136 6.43 -27.97 -4.98
CA GLU A 136 5.69 -29.17 -5.42
C GLU A 136 5.07 -28.98 -6.82
N THR A 137 4.56 -27.79 -7.11
CA THR A 137 4.03 -27.49 -8.45
C THR A 137 5.10 -27.57 -9.52
N LEU A 138 6.27 -26.97 -9.27
CA LEU A 138 7.40 -27.01 -10.21
C LEU A 138 7.85 -28.43 -10.46
N THR A 139 7.97 -29.26 -9.42
CA THR A 139 8.32 -30.66 -9.53
C THR A 139 7.30 -31.43 -10.37
N ARG A 140 6.01 -31.22 -10.13
CA ARG A 140 4.93 -31.84 -10.94
C ARG A 140 4.99 -31.46 -12.41
N PHE A 141 5.31 -30.19 -12.73
CA PHE A 141 5.44 -29.74 -14.11
C PHE A 141 6.73 -30.23 -14.77
N ALA A 142 7.83 -30.31 -14.00
CA ALA A 142 9.11 -30.83 -14.49
C ALA A 142 9.04 -32.32 -14.82
N ASP A 143 8.32 -33.09 -14.01
CA ASP A 143 8.12 -34.52 -14.18
C ASP A 143 7.03 -34.88 -15.22
N GLY A 144 6.58 -33.92 -16.02
CA GLY A 144 5.64 -34.15 -17.12
C GLY A 144 4.20 -34.49 -16.69
N GLY A 145 3.82 -34.13 -15.45
CA GLY A 145 2.51 -34.46 -14.87
C GLY A 145 2.45 -35.92 -14.49
N ASN A 146 2.94 -36.26 -13.29
CA ASN A 146 3.01 -37.65 -12.78
C ASN A 146 1.70 -38.41 -12.94
N VAL A 147 1.60 -39.20 -13.97
CA VAL A 147 0.59 -40.23 -14.10
C VAL A 147 0.98 -41.35 -13.12
N ARG A 148 0.45 -41.24 -11.89
CA ARG A 148 0.62 -42.32 -10.89
C ARG A 148 -0.46 -43.36 -11.10
N GLY A 149 -0.06 -44.58 -11.19
CA GLY A 149 -0.96 -45.73 -11.36
C GLY A 149 -0.29 -47.01 -10.91
N PHE A 150 -1.05 -48.06 -10.85
CA PHE A 150 -0.48 -49.41 -10.68
C PHE A 150 -0.68 -50.22 -11.93
N LEU A 151 0.32 -51.04 -12.20
CA LEU A 151 0.20 -52.12 -13.12
C LEU A 151 -0.35 -53.31 -12.39
N ALA A 152 -1.48 -53.83 -12.85
CA ALA A 152 -2.07 -55.03 -12.30
C ALA A 152 -2.13 -56.15 -13.36
N ASN A 153 -1.85 -57.37 -12.97
CA ASN A 153 -2.10 -58.53 -13.81
C ASN A 153 -3.63 -58.73 -14.00
N GLY A 154 -4.07 -58.86 -15.19
CA GLY A 154 -5.45 -59.22 -15.50
C GLY A 154 -6.20 -58.22 -16.37
N THR A 155 -7.14 -58.69 -17.16
CA THR A 155 -8.08 -57.89 -17.97
C THR A 155 -9.27 -57.46 -17.09
N ALA A 156 -9.82 -56.25 -17.36
CA ALA A 156 -11.02 -55.74 -16.67
C ALA A 156 -12.14 -56.80 -16.72
N GLY A 157 -12.52 -57.36 -15.58
CA GLY A 157 -13.57 -58.40 -15.42
C GLY A 157 -13.08 -59.79 -15.03
N ARG A 158 -11.78 -60.07 -15.06
CA ARG A 158 -11.23 -61.31 -14.49
C ARG A 158 -10.12 -60.97 -13.47
N PRO A 159 -10.40 -60.89 -12.17
CA PRO A 159 -9.38 -60.71 -11.19
C PRO A 159 -8.57 -62.02 -11.07
N PHE A 160 -7.24 -61.87 -11.26
CA PHE A 160 -6.24 -62.89 -10.97
C PHE A 160 -6.32 -64.20 -11.76
N ALA A 161 -5.85 -64.21 -13.00
CA ALA A 161 -5.28 -65.41 -13.57
C ALA A 161 -3.91 -65.63 -12.91
N LEU A 162 -3.81 -66.57 -12.00
CA LEU A 162 -2.58 -67.01 -11.38
C LEU A 162 -1.67 -67.56 -12.49
N GLY A 163 -0.53 -66.87 -12.77
CA GLY A 163 0.57 -67.40 -13.51
C GLY A 163 1.09 -66.63 -14.69
N GLU A 164 0.71 -65.36 -14.95
CA GLU A 164 1.04 -64.71 -16.22
C GLU A 164 2.21 -63.69 -16.17
N TYR A 165 2.58 -63.20 -15.00
CA TYR A 165 3.83 -62.42 -14.82
C TYR A 165 4.38 -62.59 -13.42
N ASP A 166 5.68 -62.87 -13.33
CA ASP A 166 6.40 -62.86 -12.06
C ASP A 166 6.50 -61.41 -11.52
N SER A 167 6.61 -61.28 -10.19
CA SER A 167 6.71 -59.97 -9.51
C SER A 167 7.86 -59.10 -10.04
N ASP A 168 8.92 -59.72 -10.53
CA ASP A 168 10.07 -59.04 -11.06
C ASP A 168 9.90 -58.58 -12.53
N GLU A 169 9.11 -59.28 -13.33
CA GLU A 169 8.71 -58.85 -14.66
C GLU A 169 7.78 -57.65 -14.61
N LEU A 170 6.85 -57.61 -13.69
CA LEU A 170 5.99 -56.44 -13.44
C LEU A 170 6.77 -55.19 -12.97
N LYS A 171 7.78 -55.37 -12.15
CA LYS A 171 8.67 -54.30 -11.73
C LYS A 171 9.52 -53.77 -12.90
N ASN A 172 10.02 -54.62 -13.72
CA ASN A 172 10.80 -54.26 -14.91
C ASN A 172 9.91 -53.55 -15.95
N ALA A 173 8.68 -54.00 -16.17
CA ALA A 173 7.71 -53.31 -17.02
C ALA A 173 7.38 -51.93 -16.47
N ALA A 174 7.14 -51.79 -15.14
CA ALA A 174 6.89 -50.50 -14.50
C ALA A 174 8.05 -49.53 -14.69
N LYS A 175 9.30 -49.97 -14.48
CA LYS A 175 10.48 -49.15 -14.73
C LYS A 175 10.63 -48.71 -16.17
N SER A 176 10.43 -49.62 -17.12
CA SER A 176 10.50 -49.30 -18.53
C SER A 176 9.46 -48.29 -18.97
N ILE A 177 8.27 -48.35 -18.42
CA ILE A 177 7.18 -47.40 -18.68
C ILE A 177 7.53 -46.02 -18.06
N ASP A 178 8.03 -45.99 -16.83
CA ASP A 178 8.44 -44.75 -16.17
C ASP A 178 9.58 -44.05 -16.92
N GLU A 179 10.61 -44.79 -17.35
CA GLU A 179 11.71 -44.27 -18.19
C GLU A 179 11.21 -43.70 -19.52
N ARG A 180 10.25 -44.34 -20.19
CA ARG A 180 9.71 -43.87 -21.47
C ARG A 180 8.85 -42.60 -21.29
N PHE A 181 8.06 -42.51 -20.24
CA PHE A 181 7.34 -41.29 -19.90
C PHE A 181 8.29 -40.15 -19.52
N SER A 182 9.35 -40.45 -18.76
CA SER A 182 10.37 -39.45 -18.40
C SER A 182 11.14 -38.95 -19.62
N ASN A 183 11.28 -39.75 -20.64
CA ASN A 183 11.87 -39.38 -21.95
C ASN A 183 10.89 -38.60 -22.86
N GLY A 184 9.68 -38.35 -22.42
CA GLY A 184 8.67 -37.52 -23.13
C GLY A 184 7.80 -38.28 -24.12
N GLU A 185 7.77 -39.61 -24.08
CA GLU A 185 6.81 -40.38 -24.89
C GLU A 185 5.40 -40.16 -24.40
N LYS A 186 4.49 -39.77 -25.28
CA LYS A 186 3.09 -39.50 -24.93
C LYS A 186 2.20 -40.74 -24.90
N ILE A 187 2.60 -41.80 -25.55
CA ILE A 187 1.88 -43.07 -25.68
C ILE A 187 2.88 -44.19 -25.47
N VAL A 188 2.67 -45.02 -24.49
CA VAL A 188 3.50 -46.19 -24.21
C VAL A 188 2.66 -47.43 -24.36
N GLU A 189 3.19 -48.38 -25.13
CA GLU A 189 2.55 -49.70 -25.33
C GLU A 189 2.71 -50.56 -24.08
N LEU A 190 1.61 -51.12 -23.58
CA LEU A 190 1.61 -52.01 -22.41
C LEU A 190 1.75 -53.47 -22.86
N PRO A 191 2.51 -54.31 -22.14
CA PRO A 191 2.56 -55.74 -22.39
C PRO A 191 1.15 -56.35 -22.31
N GLY A 192 0.82 -57.27 -23.18
CA GLY A 192 -0.54 -57.69 -23.56
C GLY A 192 -1.49 -58.22 -22.50
N GLN A 193 -1.15 -58.32 -21.22
CA GLN A 193 -2.05 -58.74 -20.15
C GLN A 193 -1.94 -57.93 -18.87
N VAL A 194 -1.44 -56.68 -18.99
CA VAL A 194 -1.28 -55.75 -17.85
C VAL A 194 -2.31 -54.63 -17.98
N ASP A 195 -3.08 -54.42 -16.93
CA ASP A 195 -4.04 -53.31 -16.83
C ASP A 195 -3.38 -52.13 -16.05
N PHE A 196 -3.35 -50.96 -16.66
CA PHE A 196 -2.88 -49.75 -15.98
C PHE A 196 -4.06 -49.03 -15.33
N ARG A 197 -4.06 -48.99 -14.03
CA ARG A 197 -5.05 -48.22 -13.25
C ARG A 197 -4.44 -46.93 -12.75
N GLN A 198 -4.85 -45.86 -13.36
CA GLN A 198 -4.46 -44.53 -12.93
C GLN A 198 -5.09 -44.20 -11.57
N VAL A 199 -4.26 -43.73 -10.64
CA VAL A 199 -4.75 -43.13 -9.41
C VAL A 199 -5.22 -41.73 -9.75
N THR A 200 -6.51 -41.57 -9.94
CA THR A 200 -7.11 -40.28 -10.27
C THR A 200 -7.10 -39.40 -9.03
N MET A 201 -6.27 -38.37 -9.02
CA MET A 201 -6.17 -37.40 -7.92
C MET A 201 -7.07 -36.17 -8.18
N THR A 202 -8.26 -36.35 -8.70
CA THR A 202 -9.18 -35.25 -9.07
C THR A 202 -9.58 -34.36 -7.88
N SER A 203 -9.68 -34.92 -6.67
CA SER A 203 -10.00 -34.16 -5.46
C SER A 203 -8.80 -33.37 -4.92
N ALA A 204 -7.58 -33.90 -5.06
CA ALA A 204 -6.35 -33.24 -4.57
C ALA A 204 -5.98 -32.01 -5.43
N ASP A 205 -6.22 -32.06 -6.73
CA ASP A 205 -5.92 -30.94 -7.61
C ASP A 205 -6.86 -29.74 -7.37
N MET A 206 -8.14 -30.01 -7.09
CA MET A 206 -9.10 -28.97 -6.70
C MET A 206 -8.74 -28.35 -5.34
N GLN A 207 -8.42 -29.17 -4.34
CA GLN A 207 -7.96 -28.70 -3.02
C GLN A 207 -6.66 -27.90 -3.13
N PHE A 208 -5.78 -28.26 -4.02
CA PHE A 208 -4.54 -27.54 -4.26
C PHE A 208 -4.78 -26.12 -4.83
N LEU A 209 -5.69 -25.98 -5.81
CA LEU A 209 -6.08 -24.67 -6.35
C LEU A 209 -6.74 -23.80 -5.28
N GLU A 210 -7.61 -24.38 -4.44
CA GLU A 210 -8.22 -23.66 -3.31
C GLU A 210 -7.16 -23.23 -2.29
N THR A 211 -6.19 -24.08 -1.99
CA THR A 211 -5.07 -23.74 -1.10
C THR A 211 -4.23 -22.58 -1.65
N ARG A 212 -3.95 -22.55 -2.95
CA ARG A 212 -3.24 -21.44 -3.58
C ARG A 212 -4.04 -20.13 -3.51
N LYS A 213 -5.36 -20.18 -3.77
CA LYS A 213 -6.23 -19.00 -3.61
C LYS A 213 -6.20 -18.52 -2.17
N PHE A 214 -6.36 -19.42 -1.20
CA PHE A 214 -6.30 -19.10 0.23
C PHE A 214 -4.95 -18.44 0.62
N THR A 215 -3.83 -18.96 0.10
CA THR A 215 -2.50 -18.40 0.36
C THR A 215 -2.38 -16.95 -0.12
N VAL A 216 -2.95 -16.61 -1.29
CA VAL A 216 -2.96 -15.21 -1.78
C VAL A 216 -3.72 -14.30 -0.83
N PHE A 217 -4.90 -14.74 -0.34
CA PHE A 217 -5.68 -13.96 0.64
C PHE A 217 -4.93 -13.78 1.96
N GLU A 218 -4.24 -14.81 2.44
CA GLU A 218 -3.44 -14.73 3.66
C GLU A 218 -2.29 -13.71 3.51
N VAL A 219 -1.54 -13.77 2.41
CA VAL A 219 -0.46 -12.81 2.14
C VAL A 219 -1.03 -11.39 2.05
N CYS A 220 -2.14 -11.19 1.33
CA CYS A 220 -2.82 -9.90 1.25
C CYS A 220 -3.19 -9.37 2.64
N ARG A 221 -3.69 -10.24 3.54
CA ARG A 221 -4.07 -9.89 4.91
C ARG A 221 -2.87 -9.43 5.74
N PHE A 222 -1.71 -10.09 5.62
CA PHE A 222 -0.50 -9.68 6.35
C PHE A 222 0.02 -8.31 5.92
N PHE A 223 -0.10 -7.98 4.64
CA PHE A 223 0.32 -6.67 4.13
C PHE A 223 -0.81 -5.62 4.18
N GLY A 224 -2.02 -6.01 4.56
CA GLY A 224 -3.19 -5.11 4.58
C GLY A 224 -3.63 -4.65 3.19
N VAL A 225 -3.29 -5.39 2.13
CA VAL A 225 -3.65 -5.05 0.75
C VAL A 225 -4.94 -5.77 0.38
N PRO A 226 -5.98 -5.07 -0.12
CA PRO A 226 -7.18 -5.72 -0.62
C PRO A 226 -6.86 -6.74 -1.73
N PRO A 227 -7.39 -7.97 -1.64
CA PRO A 227 -7.10 -9.02 -2.64
C PRO A 227 -7.45 -8.62 -4.08
N SER A 228 -8.41 -7.74 -4.28
CA SER A 228 -8.82 -7.22 -5.59
C SER A 228 -7.71 -6.51 -6.37
N PHE A 229 -6.65 -6.02 -5.70
CA PHE A 229 -5.48 -5.42 -6.35
C PHE A 229 -4.47 -6.45 -6.85
N VAL A 230 -4.50 -7.68 -6.30
CA VAL A 230 -3.51 -8.72 -6.58
C VAL A 230 -4.13 -9.85 -7.41
N TYR A 231 -5.42 -10.10 -7.23
CA TYR A 231 -6.13 -11.23 -7.83
C TYR A 231 -7.44 -10.79 -8.48
N SER A 232 -7.60 -11.09 -9.78
CA SER A 232 -8.69 -10.58 -10.63
C SER A 232 -9.94 -11.47 -10.69
N ASP A 233 -10.02 -12.56 -9.92
CA ASP A 233 -11.12 -13.55 -10.01
C ASP A 233 -12.43 -13.08 -9.33
N THR A 234 -12.48 -11.86 -8.83
CA THR A 234 -13.69 -11.26 -8.31
C THR A 234 -14.27 -10.31 -9.35
N SER A 235 -15.54 -10.48 -9.69
CA SER A 235 -16.30 -9.56 -10.56
C SER A 235 -16.25 -8.15 -9.95
N ASN A 236 -15.28 -7.35 -10.39
CA ASN A 236 -15.09 -6.00 -9.90
C ASN A 236 -16.14 -5.08 -10.54
N ASN A 237 -17.24 -4.81 -9.83
CA ASN A 237 -18.05 -3.66 -10.08
C ASN A 237 -17.25 -2.40 -9.74
N TYR A 238 -17.40 -1.32 -10.50
CA TYR A 238 -16.73 -0.02 -10.30
C TYR A 238 -16.79 0.47 -8.84
N LYS A 239 -17.94 0.34 -8.18
CA LYS A 239 -18.12 0.63 -6.75
C LYS A 239 -17.24 -0.21 -5.81
N SER A 240 -16.98 -1.45 -6.18
CA SER A 240 -16.12 -2.35 -5.40
C SER A 240 -14.65 -1.92 -5.48
N ALA A 241 -14.21 -1.41 -6.63
CA ALA A 241 -12.86 -0.89 -6.80
C ALA A 241 -12.64 0.41 -6.00
N GLU A 242 -13.58 1.33 -6.01
CA GLU A 242 -13.53 2.57 -5.24
C GLU A 242 -13.47 2.31 -3.72
N ASN A 243 -14.31 1.38 -3.23
CA ASN A 243 -14.26 0.96 -1.84
C ASN A 243 -12.91 0.33 -1.48
N ALA A 244 -12.35 -0.52 -2.36
CA ALA A 244 -11.05 -1.13 -2.13
C ALA A 244 -9.92 -0.10 -2.06
N TYR A 245 -9.95 0.96 -2.88
CA TYR A 245 -9.01 2.09 -2.76
C TYR A 245 -9.16 2.82 -1.43
N THR A 246 -10.38 3.10 -1.02
CA THR A 246 -10.68 3.78 0.25
C THR A 246 -10.21 2.94 1.43
N ASP A 247 -10.45 1.64 1.39
CA ASP A 247 -10.00 0.70 2.43
C ASP A 247 -8.47 0.62 2.49
N LEU A 248 -7.78 0.49 1.34
CA LEU A 248 -6.32 0.52 1.28
C LEU A 248 -5.76 1.80 1.89
N MET A 249 -6.36 2.94 1.56
CA MET A 249 -5.92 4.22 2.11
C MET A 249 -6.12 4.31 3.61
N ASN A 250 -7.32 4.02 4.09
CA ASN A 250 -7.68 4.27 5.48
C ASN A 250 -7.11 3.22 6.43
N LEU A 251 -7.11 1.95 6.03
CA LEU A 251 -6.72 0.85 6.91
C LEU A 251 -5.22 0.52 6.83
N THR A 252 -4.59 0.73 5.66
CA THR A 252 -3.20 0.33 5.43
C THR A 252 -2.25 1.50 5.32
N LEU A 253 -2.50 2.42 4.38
CA LEU A 253 -1.54 3.48 4.09
C LEU A 253 -1.55 4.58 5.15
N ASN A 254 -2.71 5.08 5.57
CA ASN A 254 -2.80 6.15 6.56
C ASN A 254 -2.08 5.84 7.88
N PRO A 255 -2.20 4.65 8.49
CA PRO A 255 -1.45 4.32 9.70
C PRO A 255 0.07 4.33 9.49
N ILE A 256 0.56 3.88 8.31
CA ILE A 256 1.99 3.89 7.98
C ILE A 256 2.45 5.33 7.78
N LEU A 257 1.74 6.11 6.95
CA LEU A 257 2.07 7.51 6.67
C LEU A 257 2.09 8.34 7.95
N HIS A 258 1.11 8.15 8.84
CA HIS A 258 1.06 8.86 10.11
C HIS A 258 2.26 8.56 11.01
N LYS A 259 2.74 7.31 11.05
CA LYS A 259 3.97 6.96 11.79
C LYS A 259 5.20 7.67 11.21
N LEU A 260 5.31 7.77 9.89
CA LEU A 260 6.39 8.50 9.24
C LEU A 260 6.32 10.00 9.56
N GLU A 261 5.13 10.60 9.47
CA GLU A 261 4.87 12.00 9.81
C GLU A 261 5.27 12.33 11.25
N CYS A 262 4.85 11.50 12.21
CA CYS A 262 5.17 11.66 13.62
C CYS A 262 6.68 11.57 13.89
N GLU A 263 7.36 10.60 13.29
CA GLU A 263 8.80 10.44 13.49
C GLU A 263 9.60 11.58 12.86
N LEU A 264 9.21 12.03 11.66
CA LEU A 264 9.81 13.20 11.02
C LEU A 264 9.64 14.46 11.88
N LEU A 265 8.43 14.72 12.35
CA LEU A 265 8.14 15.89 13.16
C LEU A 265 8.90 15.87 14.48
N ARG A 266 8.89 14.73 15.18
CA ARG A 266 9.54 14.52 16.46
C ARG A 266 11.05 14.78 16.43
N LYS A 267 11.70 14.38 15.34
CA LYS A 267 13.15 14.44 15.21
C LYS A 267 13.67 15.68 14.50
N LEU A 268 12.96 16.16 13.49
CA LEU A 268 13.41 17.33 12.72
C LEU A 268 12.96 18.65 13.34
N TYR A 269 11.89 18.65 14.14
CA TYR A 269 11.35 19.84 14.80
C TYR A 269 10.94 19.59 16.26
N PRO A 270 11.85 19.10 17.14
CA PRO A 270 11.49 18.69 18.49
C PRO A 270 10.89 19.83 19.33
N GLU A 271 11.42 21.05 19.19
CA GLU A 271 10.97 22.22 19.95
C GLU A 271 9.81 22.99 19.29
N MET A 272 9.49 22.66 18.05
CA MET A 272 8.50 23.38 17.24
C MET A 272 7.32 22.50 16.82
N ALA A 273 7.13 21.35 17.44
CA ALA A 273 6.08 20.40 17.06
C ALA A 273 4.66 20.99 17.15
N GLU A 274 4.42 21.99 17.97
CA GLU A 274 3.14 22.70 18.07
C GLU A 274 2.92 23.74 16.96
N ARG A 275 4.01 24.23 16.36
CA ARG A 275 4.00 25.29 15.35
C ARG A 275 4.33 24.84 13.95
N ARG A 276 4.75 23.60 13.78
CA ARG A 276 5.09 23.00 12.50
C ARG A 276 4.41 21.65 12.37
N ARG A 277 4.12 21.25 11.15
CA ARG A 277 3.71 19.88 10.83
C ARG A 277 4.28 19.44 9.49
N ILE A 278 4.51 18.15 9.39
CA ILE A 278 4.95 17.48 8.17
C ILE A 278 3.88 16.43 7.86
N ILE A 279 3.19 16.58 6.74
CA ILE A 279 2.08 15.70 6.37
C ILE A 279 2.19 15.26 4.91
N PHE A 280 1.84 14.02 4.63
CA PHE A 280 1.63 13.56 3.26
C PHE A 280 0.34 14.15 2.69
N ASP A 281 0.39 14.72 1.49
CA ASP A 281 -0.81 15.25 0.83
C ASP A 281 -1.66 14.10 0.27
N ARG A 282 -2.69 13.75 1.02
CA ARG A 282 -3.61 12.66 0.68
C ARG A 282 -4.64 13.06 -0.37
N ARG A 283 -4.76 14.36 -0.69
CA ARG A 283 -5.77 14.87 -1.63
C ARG A 283 -5.57 14.35 -3.05
N GLU A 284 -4.35 14.07 -3.44
CA GLU A 284 -4.06 13.52 -4.77
C GLU A 284 -4.68 12.14 -5.01
N ILE A 285 -4.86 11.34 -3.97
CA ILE A 285 -5.45 10.01 -4.09
C ILE A 285 -6.97 10.10 -4.27
N TYR A 286 -7.61 11.01 -3.53
CA TYR A 286 -9.05 11.26 -3.67
C TYR A 286 -9.42 11.97 -4.98
N ALA A 287 -8.41 12.44 -5.73
CA ALA A 287 -8.59 13.04 -7.06
C ALA A 287 -8.91 12.04 -8.18
N CYS A 288 -8.88 10.73 -7.90
CA CYS A 288 -9.08 9.69 -8.92
C CYS A 288 -10.52 9.59 -9.43
N ASP A 289 -11.53 10.02 -8.66
CA ASP A 289 -12.91 10.10 -9.11
C ASP A 289 -13.32 11.56 -9.43
N LEU A 290 -13.46 11.84 -10.72
CA LEU A 290 -13.82 13.16 -11.21
C LEU A 290 -15.20 13.62 -10.70
N GLU A 291 -16.16 12.72 -10.59
CA GLU A 291 -17.53 13.06 -10.16
C GLU A 291 -17.52 13.45 -8.67
N SER A 292 -16.91 12.64 -7.82
CA SER A 292 -16.76 12.93 -6.38
C SER A 292 -15.97 14.21 -6.15
N ARG A 293 -14.93 14.48 -6.95
CA ARG A 293 -14.14 15.71 -6.89
C ARG A 293 -14.96 16.94 -7.25
N VAL A 294 -15.70 16.91 -8.35
CA VAL A 294 -16.58 18.01 -8.76
C VAL A 294 -17.65 18.26 -7.71
N ARG A 295 -18.26 17.22 -7.16
CA ARG A 295 -19.24 17.33 -6.09
C ARG A 295 -18.66 17.98 -4.83
N TYR A 296 -17.47 17.57 -4.43
CA TYR A 296 -16.74 18.15 -3.29
C TYR A 296 -16.40 19.63 -3.54
N GLN A 297 -15.88 19.97 -4.73
CA GLN A 297 -15.58 21.36 -5.11
C GLN A 297 -16.82 22.25 -5.04
N THR A 298 -17.91 21.79 -5.65
CA THR A 298 -19.18 22.54 -5.66
C THR A 298 -19.73 22.74 -4.25
N ALA A 299 -19.71 21.70 -3.44
CA ALA A 299 -20.20 21.75 -2.06
C ALA A 299 -19.36 22.70 -1.18
N THR A 300 -18.04 22.68 -1.31
CA THR A 300 -17.15 23.53 -0.49
C THR A 300 -17.21 25.00 -0.89
N ILE A 301 -17.38 25.31 -2.17
CA ILE A 301 -17.60 26.67 -2.66
C ILE A 301 -18.98 27.16 -2.16
N ALA A 302 -20.04 26.36 -2.30
CA ALA A 302 -21.38 26.72 -1.87
C ALA A 302 -21.50 26.90 -0.34
N ALA A 303 -20.66 26.20 0.44
CA ALA A 303 -20.58 26.34 1.88
C ALA A 303 -19.67 27.52 2.34
N GLY A 304 -19.01 28.21 1.41
CA GLY A 304 -18.08 29.30 1.72
C GLY A 304 -16.77 28.85 2.37
N LEU A 305 -16.44 27.54 2.35
CA LEU A 305 -15.22 26.99 2.91
C LEU A 305 -13.99 27.27 2.06
N TYR A 306 -14.19 27.29 0.74
CA TYR A 306 -13.13 27.59 -0.24
C TYR A 306 -13.63 28.67 -1.20
N THR A 307 -12.72 29.57 -1.57
CA THR A 307 -12.96 30.55 -2.63
C THR A 307 -12.71 29.94 -4.01
N VAL A 308 -13.21 30.58 -5.05
CA VAL A 308 -12.97 30.16 -6.44
C VAL A 308 -11.48 30.22 -6.75
N ASN A 309 -10.75 31.25 -6.27
CA ASN A 309 -9.33 31.41 -6.53
C ASN A 309 -8.46 30.38 -5.79
N GLU A 310 -8.85 29.96 -4.57
CA GLU A 310 -8.17 28.86 -3.87
C GLU A 310 -8.28 27.53 -4.63
N TRP A 311 -9.45 27.22 -5.20
CA TRP A 311 -9.62 26.05 -6.06
C TRP A 311 -8.86 26.18 -7.37
N ARG A 312 -8.82 27.38 -7.98
CA ARG A 312 -8.03 27.63 -9.19
C ARG A 312 -6.54 27.47 -8.92
N ALA A 313 -6.04 27.94 -7.78
CA ALA A 313 -4.68 27.74 -7.35
C ALA A 313 -4.34 26.26 -7.14
N ALA A 314 -5.27 25.47 -6.54
CA ALA A 314 -5.11 24.03 -6.38
C ALA A 314 -5.03 23.28 -7.74
N GLU A 315 -5.70 23.83 -8.79
CA GLU A 315 -5.67 23.32 -10.16
C GLU A 315 -4.56 23.96 -11.03
N ASN A 316 -3.66 24.72 -10.41
CA ASN A 316 -2.61 25.47 -11.12
C ASN A 316 -3.17 26.41 -12.22
N LYS A 317 -4.27 27.10 -11.94
CA LYS A 317 -4.92 28.07 -12.80
C LYS A 317 -4.70 29.50 -12.27
N PRO A 318 -4.51 30.50 -13.12
CA PRO A 318 -4.38 31.88 -12.69
C PRO A 318 -5.65 32.37 -11.97
N PRO A 319 -5.54 33.28 -10.98
CA PRO A 319 -6.69 33.83 -10.28
C PRO A 319 -7.60 34.63 -11.23
N VAL A 320 -8.88 34.77 -10.88
CA VAL A 320 -9.85 35.62 -11.58
C VAL A 320 -10.32 36.75 -10.67
N GLU A 321 -10.65 37.85 -11.23
CA GLU A 321 -11.19 39.01 -10.50
C GLU A 321 -12.51 38.63 -9.79
N GLY A 322 -12.62 39.02 -8.51
CA GLY A 322 -13.77 38.65 -7.67
C GLY A 322 -13.77 37.22 -7.13
N GLY A 323 -12.79 36.39 -7.53
CA GLY A 323 -12.74 34.98 -7.11
C GLY A 323 -12.23 34.73 -5.69
N ASP A 324 -11.78 35.76 -4.96
CA ASP A 324 -11.33 35.66 -3.57
C ASP A 324 -12.46 35.84 -2.55
N THR A 325 -13.65 36.25 -3.03
CA THR A 325 -14.81 36.42 -2.16
C THR A 325 -15.47 35.07 -1.89
N PRO A 326 -15.64 34.66 -0.61
CA PRO A 326 -16.36 33.43 -0.27
C PRO A 326 -17.82 33.53 -0.76
N LEU A 327 -18.26 32.51 -1.48
CA LEU A 327 -19.64 32.40 -1.96
C LEU A 327 -20.43 31.51 -0.99
N VAL A 328 -21.59 31.99 -0.57
CA VAL A 328 -22.53 31.21 0.25
C VAL A 328 -23.83 31.05 -0.50
N SER A 329 -24.38 29.84 -0.47
CA SER A 329 -25.71 29.60 -1.08
C SER A 329 -26.76 30.52 -0.47
N ALA A 330 -27.56 31.18 -1.32
CA ALA A 330 -28.64 32.03 -0.87
C ALA A 330 -29.72 31.32 -0.01
N ASN A 331 -29.71 29.98 -0.02
CA ASN A 331 -30.58 29.15 0.79
C ASN A 331 -30.06 28.90 2.21
N LEU A 332 -28.81 29.28 2.52
CA LEU A 332 -28.25 29.19 3.85
C LEU A 332 -28.58 30.45 4.63
N ARG A 333 -29.07 30.27 5.86
CA ARG A 333 -29.41 31.36 6.80
C ARG A 333 -28.56 31.30 8.02
N ASP A 334 -28.30 32.44 8.62
CA ASP A 334 -27.63 32.53 9.91
C ASP A 334 -28.51 31.88 11.00
N LEU A 335 -27.91 31.04 11.81
CA LEU A 335 -28.59 30.38 12.94
C LEU A 335 -29.09 31.37 13.99
N SER A 336 -28.55 32.58 14.02
CA SER A 336 -28.97 33.67 14.90
C SER A 336 -30.24 34.43 14.36
N THR A 337 -30.64 34.19 13.12
CA THR A 337 -31.77 34.87 12.50
C THR A 337 -33.09 34.25 12.99
N THR A 338 -33.79 34.92 13.91
CA THR A 338 -35.11 34.48 14.36
C THR A 338 -36.15 34.66 13.27
N PRO A 339 -37.29 33.89 13.27
CA PRO A 339 -38.35 34.01 12.26
C PRO A 339 -38.98 35.41 12.20
N GLU A 340 -38.89 36.20 13.27
CA GLU A 340 -39.41 37.55 13.34
C GLU A 340 -38.62 38.58 12.52
N MET A 341 -37.29 38.40 12.40
CA MET A 341 -36.43 39.26 11.57
C MET A 341 -36.66 39.09 10.05
N LEU A 342 -37.38 38.05 9.64
CA LEU A 342 -37.68 37.77 8.27
C LEU A 342 -38.90 38.53 7.73
N ASN A 343 -39.74 39.05 8.61
CA ASN A 343 -40.94 39.82 8.22
C ASN A 343 -40.66 41.31 8.02
N ASP A 344 -39.63 41.86 8.71
CA ASP A 344 -39.27 43.28 8.58
C ASP A 344 -38.63 43.66 7.24
N GLY A 345 -38.16 42.72 6.45
CA GLY A 345 -37.54 42.95 5.13
C GLY A 345 -38.49 43.03 3.96
N LYS A 346 -39.79 42.76 4.17
CA LYS A 346 -40.80 42.73 3.06
C LYS A 346 -41.59 44.02 2.84
N ASP A 347 -41.48 44.99 3.75
CA ASP A 347 -42.34 46.18 3.69
C ASP A 347 -41.71 47.46 3.12
N THR A 348 -40.55 47.39 2.45
CA THR A 348 -39.93 48.58 1.84
C THR A 348 -40.01 48.67 0.33
N HIS A 349 -41.02 48.07 -0.28
CA HIS A 349 -41.43 48.42 -1.64
C HIS A 349 -42.75 49.18 -1.58
N THR A 350 -42.72 50.39 -0.98
CA THR A 350 -43.77 51.37 -1.13
C THR A 350 -43.77 51.90 -2.55
N GLN A 351 -44.83 51.62 -3.26
CA GLN A 351 -45.17 52.14 -4.55
C GLN A 351 -45.08 53.68 -4.55
N LYS A 352 -44.23 54.23 -5.38
CA LYS A 352 -44.41 55.63 -5.81
C LYS A 352 -45.45 55.67 -6.93
N GLU A 353 -46.63 56.03 -6.58
CA GLU A 353 -47.62 56.45 -7.57
C GLU A 353 -47.13 57.67 -8.37
N PRO A 354 -47.38 57.73 -9.70
CA PRO A 354 -47.07 58.89 -10.48
C PRO A 354 -48.15 59.94 -10.23
N ARG A 355 -47.78 61.10 -9.70
CA ARG A 355 -48.65 62.29 -9.64
C ARG A 355 -48.85 62.78 -11.08
N ASN A 356 -50.09 62.64 -11.56
CA ASN A 356 -50.64 63.36 -12.71
C ASN A 356 -50.59 64.87 -12.42
N ALA A 357 -49.90 65.62 -13.24
CA ALA A 357 -50.04 67.05 -13.39
C ALA A 357 -50.99 67.29 -14.55
N ALA A 358 -52.22 67.72 -14.23
CA ALA A 358 -53.11 68.37 -15.14
C ALA A 358 -53.13 69.86 -14.86
N THR A 359 -53.10 70.63 -15.92
CA THR A 359 -53.25 72.02 -16.31
C THR A 359 -51.99 72.81 -16.58
#